data_a2e1dd9c77d73a1602e26e3fdcd7c6da
#
_entry.id   a2e1dd9c77d73a1602e26e3fdcd7c6da
#
_cell.length_a   1.000
_cell.length_b   1.000
_cell.length_c   1.000
_cell.angle_alpha   90.00
_cell.angle_beta   90.00
_cell.angle_gamma   90.00
#
_symmetry.space_group_name_H-M   'P 1'
#
loop_
_entity.id
_entity.type
_entity.pdbx_description
1 polymer ?
#
loop_
_entity_poly.entity_id
_entity_poly.type
_entity_poly.pdbx_seq_one_letter_code
_entity_poly.pdbx_strand_id
1 'polypeptide(L)'
;CPGKTAAGCGDCRGINHITDRRGEDFPLQCQNRQYTHLLNPRPLFLSDRLPEWDFCDFLTLRFTTETPAECDEVLKMYQTGAAPAGSFTRGLYYRTLK
;
A
#
# COMPACT_ATOMS: atom_id res chain seq x y z
N CYS A 1 3.47 -1.39 -18.36
CA CYS A 1 3.22 -2.56 -17.51
C CYS A 1 3.97 -3.79 -18.06
N PRO A 2 4.71 -4.53 -17.21
CA PRO A 2 5.46 -5.73 -17.67
C PRO A 2 4.58 -6.82 -18.26
N GLY A 3 3.30 -6.88 -17.87
CA GLY A 3 2.36 -7.88 -18.39
C GLY A 3 1.71 -7.53 -19.71
N LYS A 4 1.96 -6.32 -20.21
CA LYS A 4 1.37 -5.89 -21.48
C LYS A 4 2.22 -6.35 -22.66
N THR A 5 1.57 -6.94 -23.65
CA THR A 5 2.23 -7.35 -24.89
C THR A 5 1.68 -6.54 -26.07
N ALA A 6 2.25 -6.74 -27.25
CA ALA A 6 1.75 -6.11 -28.49
C ALA A 6 0.29 -6.49 -28.77
N ALA A 7 -0.16 -7.67 -28.30
CA ALA A 7 -1.53 -8.13 -28.45
C ALA A 7 -2.47 -7.58 -27.35
N GLY A 8 -1.97 -6.82 -26.40
CA GLY A 8 -2.74 -6.27 -25.29
C GLY A 8 -2.38 -6.89 -23.96
N CYS A 9 -3.31 -6.80 -23.00
CA CYS A 9 -3.07 -7.25 -21.62
C CYS A 9 -3.37 -8.73 -21.37
N GLY A 10 -3.95 -9.44 -22.34
CA GLY A 10 -4.33 -10.84 -22.17
C GLY A 10 -5.33 -11.02 -21.03
N ASP A 11 -5.07 -12.00 -20.16
CA ASP A 11 -5.95 -12.32 -19.03
C ASP A 11 -5.66 -11.49 -17.76
N CYS A 12 -5.02 -10.34 -17.91
CA CYS A 12 -4.67 -9.49 -16.77
C CYS A 12 -5.92 -9.02 -16.02
N ARG A 13 -5.91 -9.18 -14.69
CA ARG A 13 -7.00 -8.76 -13.80
C ARG A 13 -6.79 -7.34 -13.22
N GLY A 14 -5.84 -6.58 -13.75
CA GLY A 14 -5.53 -5.25 -13.27
C GLY A 14 -4.54 -5.20 -12.13
N ILE A 15 -4.14 -6.34 -11.59
CA ILE A 15 -3.15 -6.45 -10.52
C ILE A 15 -2.05 -7.42 -10.94
N ASN A 16 -0.81 -6.98 -10.81
CA ASN A 16 0.36 -7.77 -11.13
C ASN A 16 1.46 -7.41 -10.13
N HIS A 17 2.68 -7.87 -10.34
CA HIS A 17 3.81 -7.52 -9.49
C HIS A 17 5.11 -7.56 -10.28
N ILE A 18 6.12 -6.86 -9.78
CA ILE A 18 7.50 -7.01 -10.21
C ILE A 18 8.36 -7.30 -8.99
N THR A 19 9.37 -8.12 -9.19
CA THR A 19 10.28 -8.51 -8.12
C THR A 19 11.63 -7.88 -8.35
N ASP A 20 12.20 -7.24 -7.32
CA ASP A 20 13.52 -6.66 -7.42
C ASP A 20 14.60 -7.73 -7.21
N ARG A 21 15.87 -7.32 -7.33
CA ARG A 21 17.01 -8.25 -7.16
C ARG A 21 17.18 -8.73 -5.73
N ARG A 22 16.47 -8.15 -4.75
CA ARG A 22 16.49 -8.58 -3.34
C ARG A 22 15.34 -9.54 -3.03
N GLY A 23 14.52 -9.88 -4.03
CA GLY A 23 13.37 -10.75 -3.84
C GLY A 23 12.12 -10.05 -3.29
N GLU A 24 12.11 -8.72 -3.21
CA GLU A 24 10.94 -7.98 -2.77
C GLU A 24 9.94 -7.83 -3.91
N ASP A 25 8.67 -8.14 -3.65
CA ASP A 25 7.59 -8.03 -4.61
C ASP A 25 6.91 -6.68 -4.49
N PHE A 26 6.91 -5.93 -5.58
CA PHE A 26 6.24 -4.63 -5.68
C PHE A 26 4.92 -4.84 -6.42
N PRO A 27 3.76 -4.72 -5.74
CA PRO A 27 2.48 -4.85 -6.43
C PRO A 27 2.30 -3.74 -7.47
N LEU A 28 1.70 -4.10 -8.60
CA LEU A 28 1.34 -3.17 -9.66
C LEU A 28 -0.18 -3.13 -9.77
N GLN A 29 -0.73 -1.93 -9.78
CA GLN A 29 -2.17 -1.73 -9.92
C GLN A 29 -2.44 -0.92 -11.18
N CYS A 30 -3.18 -1.50 -12.12
CA CYS A 30 -3.55 -0.84 -13.36
C CYS A 30 -4.75 0.08 -13.13
N GLN A 31 -4.66 1.29 -13.65
CA GLN A 31 -5.75 2.26 -13.59
C GLN A 31 -6.32 2.46 -14.99
N ASN A 32 -7.41 1.76 -15.27
CA ASN A 32 -8.16 1.88 -16.52
C ASN A 32 -7.30 1.73 -17.77
N ARG A 33 -6.23 0.94 -17.70
CA ARG A 33 -5.26 0.71 -18.79
C ARG A 33 -4.52 1.98 -19.23
N GLN A 34 -4.65 3.06 -18.49
CA GLN A 34 -3.99 4.33 -18.80
C GLN A 34 -2.62 4.45 -18.14
N TYR A 35 -2.50 4.02 -16.90
CA TYR A 35 -1.25 4.05 -16.16
C TYR A 35 -1.22 2.95 -15.11
N THR A 36 -0.04 2.66 -14.62
CA THR A 36 0.19 1.62 -13.62
C THR A 36 0.79 2.24 -12.36
N HIS A 37 0.18 1.96 -11.22
CA HIS A 37 0.74 2.34 -9.92
C HIS A 37 1.71 1.26 -9.46
N LEU A 38 2.92 1.66 -9.13
CA LEU A 38 3.89 0.82 -8.46
C LEU A 38 3.73 1.03 -6.95
N LEU A 39 3.30 0.01 -6.24
CA LEU A 39 3.04 0.09 -4.81
C LEU A 39 4.24 -0.40 -4.02
N ASN A 40 4.39 0.07 -2.78
CA ASN A 40 5.41 -0.47 -1.88
C ASN A 40 5.14 -1.94 -1.59
N PRO A 41 6.20 -2.75 -1.40
CA PRO A 41 6.02 -4.16 -1.04
C PRO A 41 5.43 -4.33 0.36
N ARG A 42 5.54 -3.32 1.21
CA ARG A 42 5.01 -3.34 2.58
C ARG A 42 4.04 -2.19 2.78
N PRO A 43 2.89 -2.44 3.44
CA PRO A 43 1.95 -1.38 3.71
C PRO A 43 2.52 -0.34 4.67
N LEU A 44 2.09 0.90 4.50
CA LEU A 44 2.44 2.01 5.38
C LEU A 44 1.48 2.03 6.57
N PHE A 45 2.01 1.96 7.79
CA PHE A 45 1.20 2.02 9.01
C PHE A 45 1.75 3.02 10.01
N LEU A 46 0.84 3.79 10.60
CA LEU A 46 1.14 4.74 11.69
C LEU A 46 0.05 4.66 12.77
N SER A 47 -0.63 3.51 12.88
CA SER A 47 -1.79 3.35 13.78
C SER A 47 -1.44 3.54 15.25
N ASP A 48 -0.23 3.23 15.66
CA ASP A 48 0.26 3.39 17.03
C ASP A 48 0.86 4.78 17.30
N ARG A 49 0.80 5.70 16.32
CA ARG A 49 1.38 7.04 16.41
C ARG A 49 0.32 8.14 16.26
N LEU A 50 -0.93 7.83 16.50
CA LEU A 50 -2.04 8.77 16.34
C LEU A 50 -1.89 10.06 17.17
N PRO A 51 -1.36 10.06 18.40
CA PRO A 51 -1.16 11.30 19.13
C PRO A 51 -0.27 12.33 18.44
N GLU A 52 0.64 11.90 17.56
CA GLU A 52 1.48 12.80 16.78
C GLU A 52 0.70 13.53 15.68
N TRP A 53 -0.56 13.16 15.43
CA TRP A 53 -1.43 13.68 14.38
C TRP A 53 -2.56 14.56 14.91
N ASP A 54 -2.47 15.02 16.17
CA ASP A 54 -3.51 15.84 16.80
C ASP A 54 -3.81 17.13 16.06
N PHE A 55 -2.85 17.63 15.26
CA PHE A 55 -3.03 18.82 14.45
C PHE A 55 -3.93 18.61 13.23
N CYS A 56 -4.26 17.37 12.93
CA CYS A 56 -5.11 17.04 11.77
C CYS A 56 -6.57 16.93 12.19
N ASP A 57 -7.48 17.48 11.38
CA ASP A 57 -8.92 17.36 11.61
C ASP A 57 -9.41 15.93 11.30
N PHE A 58 -8.82 15.29 10.28
CA PHE A 58 -9.14 13.91 9.91
C PHE A 58 -7.94 13.28 9.20
N LEU A 59 -7.94 11.94 9.19
CA LEU A 59 -6.97 11.14 8.45
C LEU A 59 -7.70 10.26 7.46
N THR A 60 -7.13 10.12 6.27
CA THR A 60 -7.68 9.24 5.23
C THR A 60 -6.86 7.97 5.15
N LEU A 61 -7.54 6.83 5.21
CA LEU A 61 -6.92 5.54 4.95
C LEU A 61 -7.18 5.17 3.49
N ARG A 62 -6.11 4.92 2.75
CA ARG A 62 -6.21 4.53 1.36
C ARG A 62 -5.88 3.05 1.23
N PHE A 63 -6.87 2.27 0.81
CA PHE A 63 -6.70 0.86 0.52
C PHE A 63 -6.43 0.64 -0.96
N THR A 64 -5.61 -0.33 -1.29
CA THR A 64 -5.22 -0.62 -2.67
C THR A 64 -5.48 -2.08 -3.04
N THR A 65 -4.89 -3.02 -2.32
CA THR A 65 -5.00 -4.45 -2.62
C THR A 65 -5.65 -5.25 -1.49
N GLU A 66 -6.02 -4.59 -0.40
CA GLU A 66 -6.59 -5.25 0.78
C GLU A 66 -7.98 -5.80 0.50
N THR A 67 -8.24 -6.99 1.07
CA THR A 67 -9.60 -7.57 1.07
C THR A 67 -10.49 -6.81 2.06
N PRO A 68 -11.84 -6.94 1.97
CA PRO A 68 -12.72 -6.30 2.95
C PRO A 68 -12.41 -6.67 4.40
N ALA A 69 -12.04 -7.92 4.67
CA ALA A 69 -11.65 -8.34 6.01
C ALA A 69 -10.38 -7.64 6.49
N GLU A 70 -9.39 -7.50 5.60
CA GLU A 70 -8.16 -6.77 5.91
C GLU A 70 -8.43 -5.28 6.15
N CYS A 71 -9.34 -4.68 5.40
CA CYS A 71 -9.76 -3.28 5.62
C CYS A 71 -10.38 -3.10 7.02
N ASP A 72 -11.22 -4.03 7.45
CA ASP A 72 -11.83 -3.98 8.78
C ASP A 72 -10.78 -4.07 9.89
N GLU A 73 -9.78 -4.94 9.72
CA GLU A 73 -8.68 -5.07 10.68
C GLU A 73 -7.87 -3.78 10.79
N VAL A 74 -7.56 -3.16 9.65
CA VAL A 74 -6.81 -1.91 9.62
C VAL A 74 -7.60 -0.80 10.30
N LEU A 75 -8.90 -0.69 10.02
CA LEU A 75 -9.77 0.30 10.66
C LEU A 75 -9.76 0.13 12.18
N LYS A 76 -9.84 -1.10 12.67
CA LYS A 76 -9.78 -1.37 14.11
C LYS A 76 -8.45 -0.94 14.72
N MET A 77 -7.33 -1.20 14.03
CA MET A 77 -6.01 -0.78 14.51
C MET A 77 -5.93 0.74 14.66
N TYR A 78 -6.46 1.49 13.70
CA TYR A 78 -6.46 2.96 13.76
C TYR A 78 -7.45 3.50 14.79
N GLN A 79 -8.55 2.81 15.04
CA GLN A 79 -9.52 3.20 16.07
C GLN A 79 -8.99 2.99 17.48
N THR A 80 -8.23 1.93 17.69
CA THR A 80 -7.70 1.57 19.00
C THR A 80 -6.29 2.06 19.27
N GLY A 81 -5.57 2.53 18.23
CA GLY A 81 -4.18 2.91 18.36
C GLY A 81 -3.22 1.74 18.52
N ALA A 82 -3.65 0.53 18.16
CA ALA A 82 -2.84 -0.66 18.30
C ALA A 82 -1.66 -0.64 17.33
N ALA A 83 -0.53 -1.23 17.75
CA ALA A 83 0.63 -1.39 16.90
C ALA A 83 0.32 -2.38 15.76
N PRO A 84 0.78 -2.09 14.54
CA PRO A 84 0.54 -3.01 13.43
C PRO A 84 1.31 -4.32 13.62
N ALA A 85 0.66 -5.41 13.20
CA ALA A 85 1.27 -6.73 13.20
C ALA A 85 1.81 -7.07 11.81
N GLY A 86 2.83 -7.92 11.76
CA GLY A 86 3.40 -8.37 10.51
C GLY A 86 4.37 -7.39 9.88
N SER A 87 4.54 -7.48 8.56
CA SER A 87 5.47 -6.67 7.81
C SER A 87 4.84 -5.34 7.42
N PHE A 88 5.44 -4.22 7.84
CA PHE A 88 4.96 -2.89 7.53
C PHE A 88 6.11 -1.90 7.43
N THR A 89 5.83 -0.68 6.97
CA THR A 89 6.81 0.40 6.91
C THR A 89 6.22 1.69 7.47
N ARG A 90 7.08 2.55 7.99
CA ARG A 90 6.74 3.94 8.35
C ARG A 90 6.97 4.91 7.18
N GLY A 91 7.39 4.41 6.03
CA GLY A 91 7.76 5.23 4.91
C GLY A 91 8.94 6.15 5.25
N LEU A 92 8.82 7.41 4.87
CA LEU A 92 9.84 8.42 5.17
C LEU A 92 9.46 9.30 6.37
N TYR A 93 8.44 8.94 7.12
CA TYR A 93 7.90 9.78 8.18
C TYR A 93 8.94 10.18 9.24
N TYR A 94 9.79 9.23 9.63
CA TYR A 94 10.85 9.47 10.63
C TYR A 94 12.22 9.68 10.00
N ARG A 95 12.30 9.86 8.69
CA ARG A 95 13.57 10.04 7.98
C ARG A 95 13.71 11.45 7.45
N THR A 96 14.89 12.01 7.59
CA THR A 96 15.23 13.29 6.97
C THR A 96 15.62 13.05 5.51
N LEU A 97 15.04 13.81 4.60
CA LEU A 97 15.46 13.81 3.20
C LEU A 97 16.79 14.56 3.09
N LYS A 98 17.74 13.92 2.46
CA LYS A 98 19.06 14.53 2.20
C LYS A 98 19.18 14.91 0.74
#